data_2fa3e78a9150443a05d87ca1bb979f26
#
_entry.id   2fa3e78a9150443a05d87ca1bb979f26
#
_cell.length_a   1.000
_cell.length_b   1.000
_cell.length_c   1.000
_cell.angle_alpha   90.00
_cell.angle_beta   90.00
_cell.angle_gamma   90.00
#
_symmetry.space_group_name_H-M   'P 1'
#
loop_
_entity.id
_entity.type
_entity.pdbx_description
1 polymer ?
#
loop_
_entity_poly.entity_id
_entity_poly.type
_entity_poly.pdbx_seq_one_letter_code
_entity_poly.pdbx_strand_id
1 'polypeptide(L)'
;MKLAKGLGEFFGLDIDTNAVRVVQLSRTGAGWSLAHYGYTPVDSKITSGDSPESKRRLGEAIMTAVGQAGIKTSNVAVGLPSNKTFSTIIDVPKVPEQELKAMMKYQVDQYIPMSLDEAEVDWVLLGESLHAQNQYEILLTSTAKSYAEERLELVENLGFNVIAEEPNAIAMVRSLSATDSQDARLIINMGENSTDLAVVYNGAPRLIRMIPTGLSSLVRSAVQNLSVQEDQARQFILKFGLAPDKLDGQVLRAIDSTLDNFSSELVKSIK
;
A
#
# COMPACT_ATOMS: atom_id res chain seq x y z
N MET A 1 -1.12 17.14 -2.30
CA MET A 1 -2.57 16.81 -2.39
C MET A 1 -3.30 17.57 -1.27
N LYS A 2 -4.19 18.51 -1.61
CA LYS A 2 -4.99 19.21 -0.59
C LYS A 2 -6.15 18.28 -0.24
N LEU A 3 -6.24 17.84 1.02
CA LEU A 3 -7.47 17.24 1.54
C LEU A 3 -8.64 18.15 1.17
N ALA A 4 -9.68 17.56 0.57
CA ALA A 4 -10.84 18.30 0.14
C ALA A 4 -11.41 19.09 1.34
N LYS A 5 -11.51 20.40 1.20
CA LYS A 5 -12.13 21.27 2.20
C LYS A 5 -13.60 20.86 2.31
N GLY A 6 -14.04 20.41 3.49
CA GLY A 6 -15.45 20.07 3.76
C GLY A 6 -15.73 18.59 4.01
N LEU A 7 -14.75 17.69 3.88
CA LEU A 7 -14.88 16.34 4.43
C LEU A 7 -14.85 16.43 5.96
N GLY A 8 -15.91 15.94 6.60
CA GLY A 8 -15.97 15.77 8.04
C GLY A 8 -14.91 14.77 8.54
N GLU A 9 -15.06 14.29 9.75
CA GLU A 9 -14.22 13.22 10.28
C GLU A 9 -14.35 11.96 9.42
N PHE A 10 -13.23 11.28 9.20
CA PHE A 10 -13.17 9.99 8.51
C PHE A 10 -12.09 9.10 9.14
N PHE A 11 -12.15 7.83 8.84
CA PHE A 11 -11.09 6.87 9.20
C PHE A 11 -10.49 6.22 7.96
N GLY A 12 -9.25 5.76 8.06
CA GLY A 12 -8.61 4.92 7.06
C GLY A 12 -8.88 3.44 7.35
N LEU A 13 -9.20 2.68 6.32
CA LEU A 13 -9.39 1.23 6.34
C LEU A 13 -8.35 0.56 5.45
N ASP A 14 -7.53 -0.30 6.05
CA ASP A 14 -6.58 -1.16 5.36
C ASP A 14 -7.00 -2.62 5.50
N ILE A 15 -7.18 -3.30 4.37
CA ILE A 15 -7.49 -4.72 4.27
C ILE A 15 -6.26 -5.42 3.68
N ASP A 16 -5.43 -5.92 4.58
CA ASP A 16 -4.21 -6.65 4.24
C ASP A 16 -4.49 -8.17 4.17
N THR A 17 -3.49 -8.95 3.79
CA THR A 17 -3.59 -10.41 3.61
C THR A 17 -4.10 -11.13 4.86
N ASN A 18 -3.66 -10.73 6.03
CA ASN A 18 -3.92 -11.44 7.30
C ASN A 18 -4.53 -10.58 8.40
N ALA A 19 -4.92 -9.36 8.07
CA ALA A 19 -5.52 -8.45 9.04
C ALA A 19 -6.36 -7.34 8.39
N VAL A 20 -7.32 -6.84 9.13
CA VAL A 20 -7.98 -5.55 8.91
C VAL A 20 -7.44 -4.56 9.92
N ARG A 21 -7.07 -3.37 9.46
CA ARG A 21 -6.62 -2.26 10.30
C ARG A 21 -7.46 -1.02 10.03
N VAL A 22 -7.76 -0.29 11.09
CA VAL A 22 -8.45 0.99 11.00
C VAL A 22 -7.72 2.05 11.81
N VAL A 23 -7.66 3.27 11.27
CA VAL A 23 -7.01 4.40 11.94
C VAL A 23 -7.83 5.67 11.72
N GLN A 24 -8.11 6.40 12.78
CA GLN A 24 -8.70 7.73 12.72
C GLN A 24 -7.75 8.74 13.34
N LEU A 25 -7.53 9.82 12.62
CA LEU A 25 -6.74 10.96 13.10
C LEU A 25 -7.68 12.10 13.48
N SER A 26 -7.30 12.87 14.49
CA SER A 26 -7.94 14.13 14.86
C SER A 26 -6.99 15.29 14.63
N ARG A 27 -7.55 16.45 14.29
CA ARG A 27 -6.78 17.68 14.13
C ARG A 27 -6.62 18.37 15.47
N THR A 28 -5.38 18.56 15.89
CA THR A 28 -5.03 19.27 17.14
C THR A 28 -4.16 20.47 16.80
N GLY A 29 -4.68 21.70 16.96
CA GLY A 29 -3.89 22.92 16.78
C GLY A 29 -3.01 22.94 15.54
N ALA A 30 -1.74 22.66 15.69
CA ALA A 30 -0.73 22.70 14.62
C ALA A 30 -0.52 21.38 13.87
N GLY A 31 -1.20 20.28 14.22
CA GLY A 31 -0.89 18.98 13.65
C GLY A 31 -2.02 17.95 13.70
N TRP A 32 -1.66 16.72 13.42
CA TRP A 32 -2.54 15.55 13.52
C TRP A 32 -2.14 14.69 14.71
N SER A 33 -3.12 14.13 15.41
CA SER A 33 -2.92 13.16 16.49
C SER A 33 -3.73 11.90 16.20
N LEU A 34 -3.25 10.76 16.67
CA LEU A 34 -3.97 9.49 16.64
C LEU A 34 -5.17 9.58 17.59
N ALA A 35 -6.39 9.47 17.05
CA ALA A 35 -7.63 9.46 17.83
C ALA A 35 -8.06 8.03 18.15
N HIS A 36 -8.14 7.18 17.12
CA HIS A 36 -8.60 5.80 17.23
C HIS A 36 -7.74 4.89 16.34
N TYR A 37 -7.54 3.66 16.77
CA TYR A 37 -6.98 2.60 15.94
C TYR A 37 -7.55 1.24 16.34
N GLY A 38 -7.64 0.34 15.37
CA GLY A 38 -8.11 -1.02 15.58
C GLY A 38 -7.39 -2.01 14.67
N TYR A 39 -7.32 -3.24 15.15
CA TYR A 39 -6.69 -4.35 14.45
C TYR A 39 -7.50 -5.61 14.68
N THR A 40 -7.86 -6.31 13.59
CA THR A 40 -8.52 -7.61 13.66
C THR A 40 -7.78 -8.58 12.76
N PRO A 41 -7.22 -9.69 13.30
CA PRO A 41 -6.60 -10.71 12.47
C PRO A 41 -7.65 -11.41 11.62
N VAL A 42 -7.30 -11.73 10.38
CA VAL A 42 -8.16 -12.41 9.40
C VAL A 42 -7.34 -13.49 8.71
N ASP A 43 -7.95 -14.65 8.45
CA ASP A 43 -7.30 -15.69 7.63
C ASP A 43 -7.14 -15.20 6.17
N SER A 44 -5.98 -15.43 5.61
CA SER A 44 -5.65 -15.02 4.23
C SER A 44 -6.62 -15.60 3.18
N LYS A 45 -7.25 -16.74 3.45
CA LYS A 45 -8.30 -17.32 2.60
C LYS A 45 -9.58 -16.49 2.57
N ILE A 46 -9.83 -15.71 3.63
CA ILE A 46 -10.99 -14.81 3.71
C ILE A 46 -10.69 -13.53 2.93
N THR A 47 -9.51 -12.95 3.11
CA THR A 47 -9.13 -11.69 2.46
C THR A 47 -8.93 -11.84 0.94
N SER A 48 -8.53 -13.04 0.48
CA SER A 48 -8.35 -13.37 -0.94
C SER A 48 -9.55 -14.09 -1.57
N GLY A 49 -10.57 -14.47 -0.79
CA GLY A 49 -11.70 -15.25 -1.26
C GLY A 49 -12.84 -14.39 -1.78
N ASP A 50 -13.44 -14.78 -2.92
CA ASP A 50 -14.57 -14.07 -3.55
C ASP A 50 -15.92 -14.70 -3.21
N SER A 51 -15.96 -15.75 -2.38
CA SER A 51 -17.20 -16.39 -1.98
C SER A 51 -18.08 -15.48 -1.10
N PRO A 52 -19.42 -15.62 -1.14
CA PRO A 52 -20.31 -14.88 -0.25
C PRO A 52 -19.92 -15.03 1.23
N GLU A 53 -19.46 -16.22 1.63
CA GLU A 53 -19.00 -16.49 2.99
C GLU A 53 -17.72 -15.73 3.32
N SER A 54 -16.75 -15.65 2.40
CA SER A 54 -15.53 -14.88 2.58
C SER A 54 -15.84 -13.39 2.73
N LYS A 55 -16.71 -12.84 1.86
CA LYS A 55 -17.17 -11.46 1.91
C LYS A 55 -17.88 -11.14 3.24
N ARG A 56 -18.77 -12.04 3.71
CA ARG A 56 -19.45 -11.89 5.00
C ARG A 56 -18.46 -11.85 6.16
N ARG A 57 -17.54 -12.80 6.24
CA ARG A 57 -16.52 -12.85 7.30
C ARG A 57 -15.57 -11.65 7.27
N LEU A 58 -15.20 -11.20 6.10
CA LEU A 58 -14.40 -9.97 5.95
C LEU A 58 -15.16 -8.75 6.48
N GLY A 59 -16.45 -8.64 6.15
CA GLY A 59 -17.32 -7.60 6.69
C GLY A 59 -17.41 -7.63 8.22
N GLU A 60 -17.55 -8.82 8.83
CA GLU A 60 -17.53 -8.99 10.28
C GLU A 60 -16.20 -8.54 10.91
N ALA A 61 -15.07 -8.84 10.26
CA ALA A 61 -13.76 -8.41 10.72
C ALA A 61 -13.60 -6.88 10.65
N ILE A 62 -14.11 -6.23 9.58
CA ILE A 62 -14.12 -4.77 9.45
C ILE A 62 -14.96 -4.15 10.59
N MET A 63 -16.19 -4.62 10.79
CA MET A 63 -17.06 -4.13 11.84
C MET A 63 -16.48 -4.34 13.24
N THR A 64 -15.78 -5.46 13.45
CA THR A 64 -15.07 -5.75 14.70
C THR A 64 -13.94 -4.74 14.93
N ALA A 65 -13.10 -4.47 13.93
CA ALA A 65 -12.00 -3.52 14.02
C ALA A 65 -12.51 -2.10 14.33
N VAL A 66 -13.54 -1.65 13.61
CA VAL A 66 -14.18 -0.32 13.81
C VAL A 66 -14.82 -0.21 15.20
N GLY A 67 -15.57 -1.24 15.61
CA GLY A 67 -16.24 -1.28 16.92
C GLY A 67 -15.25 -1.27 18.08
N GLN A 68 -14.20 -2.09 18.03
CA GLN A 68 -13.15 -2.12 19.05
C GLN A 68 -12.35 -0.81 19.12
N ALA A 69 -12.13 -0.16 17.99
CA ALA A 69 -11.48 1.14 17.93
C ALA A 69 -12.35 2.28 18.49
N GLY A 70 -13.66 2.08 18.63
CA GLY A 70 -14.59 3.11 19.07
C GLY A 70 -14.84 4.21 18.05
N ILE A 71 -14.58 3.95 16.76
CA ILE A 71 -14.82 4.88 15.65
C ILE A 71 -16.32 5.09 15.49
N LYS A 72 -16.76 6.34 15.34
CA LYS A 72 -18.18 6.73 15.24
C LYS A 72 -18.57 7.29 13.89
N THR A 73 -17.61 7.82 13.12
CA THR A 73 -17.88 8.31 11.77
C THR A 73 -18.16 7.18 10.81
N SER A 74 -19.07 7.41 9.86
CA SER A 74 -19.32 6.48 8.75
C SER A 74 -18.44 6.75 7.54
N ASN A 75 -17.72 7.90 7.47
CA ASN A 75 -16.86 8.21 6.35
C ASN A 75 -15.56 7.42 6.43
N VAL A 76 -15.19 6.76 5.34
CA VAL A 76 -14.00 5.92 5.26
C VAL A 76 -13.18 6.17 3.99
N ALA A 77 -11.87 6.22 4.14
CA ALA A 77 -10.92 6.12 3.03
C ALA A 77 -10.36 4.69 3.01
N VAL A 78 -10.49 4.01 1.87
CA VAL A 78 -10.13 2.59 1.72
C VAL A 78 -8.77 2.48 1.03
N GLY A 79 -7.86 1.73 1.63
CA GLY A 79 -6.58 1.38 1.04
C GLY A 79 -6.71 0.21 0.06
N LEU A 80 -6.12 0.38 -1.13
CA LEU A 80 -6.01 -0.67 -2.14
C LEU A 80 -4.60 -1.28 -2.09
N PRO A 81 -4.46 -2.61 -1.92
CA PRO A 81 -3.16 -3.24 -1.76
C PRO A 81 -2.35 -3.22 -3.06
N SER A 82 -1.03 -3.13 -2.95
CA SER A 82 -0.13 -2.94 -4.09
C SER A 82 -0.12 -4.09 -5.08
N ASN A 83 -0.51 -5.30 -4.68
CA ASN A 83 -0.68 -6.44 -5.58
C ASN A 83 -1.96 -6.37 -6.43
N LYS A 84 -2.83 -5.39 -6.18
CA LYS A 84 -4.07 -5.11 -6.93
C LYS A 84 -4.03 -3.77 -7.65
N THR A 85 -2.98 -2.98 -7.43
CA THR A 85 -2.82 -1.66 -8.03
C THR A 85 -1.53 -1.62 -8.84
N PHE A 86 -1.53 -0.82 -9.89
CA PHE A 86 -0.33 -0.45 -10.63
C PHE A 86 -0.07 1.02 -10.42
N SER A 87 1.17 1.40 -10.16
CA SER A 87 1.58 2.78 -10.02
C SER A 87 2.90 3.00 -10.76
N THR A 88 2.96 4.05 -11.57
CA THR A 88 4.17 4.41 -12.30
C THR A 88 4.31 5.92 -12.42
N ILE A 89 5.52 6.38 -12.64
CA ILE A 89 5.80 7.78 -12.94
C ILE A 89 6.23 7.85 -14.39
N ILE A 90 5.60 8.76 -15.12
CA ILE A 90 5.82 8.96 -16.54
C ILE A 90 6.16 10.42 -16.82
N ASP A 91 7.02 10.64 -17.81
CA ASP A 91 7.28 11.95 -18.38
C ASP A 91 6.31 12.25 -19.52
N VAL A 92 5.70 13.43 -19.48
CA VAL A 92 4.76 13.89 -20.49
C VAL A 92 5.14 15.30 -20.96
N PRO A 93 4.81 15.71 -22.20
CA PRO A 93 5.09 17.05 -22.68
C PRO A 93 4.52 18.15 -21.78
N LYS A 94 5.25 19.24 -21.60
CA LYS A 94 4.80 20.41 -20.84
C LYS A 94 3.81 21.21 -21.68
N VAL A 95 2.54 20.95 -21.48
CA VAL A 95 1.40 21.57 -22.16
C VAL A 95 0.43 22.18 -21.14
N PRO A 96 -0.49 23.08 -21.57
CA PRO A 96 -1.54 23.59 -20.69
C PRO A 96 -2.38 22.47 -20.06
N GLU A 97 -2.90 22.69 -18.84
CA GLU A 97 -3.62 21.66 -18.06
C GLU A 97 -4.80 21.03 -18.82
N GLN A 98 -5.54 21.81 -19.61
CA GLN A 98 -6.66 21.29 -20.40
C GLN A 98 -6.19 20.32 -21.50
N GLU A 99 -5.08 20.65 -22.16
CA GLU A 99 -4.47 19.81 -23.19
C GLU A 99 -3.88 18.53 -22.54
N LEU A 100 -3.24 18.68 -21.38
CA LEU A 100 -2.73 17.54 -20.61
C LEU A 100 -3.84 16.56 -20.24
N LYS A 101 -4.98 17.05 -19.73
CA LYS A 101 -6.15 16.21 -19.42
C LYS A 101 -6.69 15.48 -20.65
N ALA A 102 -6.76 16.18 -21.78
CA ALA A 102 -7.20 15.58 -23.04
C ALA A 102 -6.21 14.51 -23.53
N MET A 103 -4.91 14.80 -23.48
CA MET A 103 -3.84 13.87 -23.87
C MET A 103 -3.88 12.60 -23.00
N MET A 104 -3.95 12.76 -21.68
CA MET A 104 -3.99 11.64 -20.75
C MET A 104 -5.19 10.73 -21.00
N LYS A 105 -6.35 11.27 -21.35
CA LYS A 105 -7.53 10.46 -21.66
C LYS A 105 -7.33 9.49 -22.82
N TYR A 106 -6.45 9.84 -23.79
CA TYR A 106 -6.22 9.03 -24.99
C TYR A 106 -4.93 8.22 -24.98
N GLN A 107 -3.98 8.56 -24.11
CA GLN A 107 -2.65 7.92 -24.12
C GLN A 107 -2.38 7.06 -22.89
N VAL A 108 -3.24 7.11 -21.89
CA VAL A 108 -3.00 6.42 -20.62
C VAL A 108 -2.92 4.89 -20.79
N ASP A 109 -3.61 4.33 -21.78
CA ASP A 109 -3.59 2.91 -22.13
C ASP A 109 -2.19 2.38 -22.49
N GLN A 110 -1.29 3.27 -22.98
CA GLN A 110 0.09 2.90 -23.31
C GLN A 110 0.97 2.66 -22.06
N TYR A 111 0.53 3.14 -20.91
CA TYR A 111 1.31 3.15 -19.67
C TYR A 111 0.78 2.19 -18.61
N ILE A 112 -0.43 1.65 -18.77
CA ILE A 112 -1.04 0.73 -17.82
C ILE A 112 -1.02 -0.71 -18.35
N PRO A 113 -0.92 -1.73 -17.47
CA PRO A 113 -0.80 -3.13 -17.89
C PRO A 113 -2.16 -3.81 -18.19
N MET A 114 -3.23 -3.06 -18.35
CA MET A 114 -4.59 -3.55 -18.57
C MET A 114 -5.35 -2.63 -19.52
N SER A 115 -6.47 -3.12 -20.10
CA SER A 115 -7.30 -2.29 -20.98
C SER A 115 -8.02 -1.19 -20.21
N LEU A 116 -8.24 -0.02 -20.84
CA LEU A 116 -8.96 1.09 -20.20
C LEU A 116 -10.40 0.74 -19.83
N ASP A 117 -11.04 -0.14 -20.58
CA ASP A 117 -12.42 -0.57 -20.30
C ASP A 117 -12.53 -1.37 -18.98
N GLU A 118 -11.43 -2.01 -18.57
CA GLU A 118 -11.34 -2.83 -17.37
C GLU A 118 -10.62 -2.14 -16.22
N ALA A 119 -10.09 -0.93 -16.44
CA ALA A 119 -9.30 -0.19 -15.47
C ALA A 119 -10.05 1.00 -14.87
N GLU A 120 -9.93 1.17 -13.55
CA GLU A 120 -10.04 2.48 -12.91
C GLU A 120 -8.66 3.13 -12.93
N VAL A 121 -8.60 4.37 -13.42
CA VAL A 121 -7.33 5.09 -13.60
C VAL A 121 -7.43 6.48 -13.02
N ASP A 122 -6.41 6.86 -12.28
CA ASP A 122 -6.24 8.24 -11.82
C ASP A 122 -4.79 8.69 -11.98
N TRP A 123 -4.57 9.99 -12.04
CA TRP A 123 -3.24 10.55 -12.15
C TRP A 123 -3.12 11.92 -11.48
N VAL A 124 -1.91 12.23 -11.08
CA VAL A 124 -1.59 13.52 -10.47
C VAL A 124 -0.28 14.08 -11.03
N LEU A 125 -0.28 15.37 -11.32
CA LEU A 125 0.91 16.11 -11.74
C LEU A 125 1.85 16.27 -10.55
N LEU A 126 3.08 15.76 -10.65
CA LEU A 126 4.12 15.86 -9.63
C LEU A 126 4.97 17.14 -9.77
N GLY A 127 5.06 17.69 -10.98
CA GLY A 127 5.86 18.88 -11.28
C GLY A 127 6.67 18.74 -12.56
N GLU A 128 7.71 19.55 -12.70
CA GLU A 128 8.64 19.45 -13.83
C GLU A 128 9.49 18.19 -13.73
N SER A 129 9.77 17.55 -14.89
CA SER A 129 10.59 16.35 -14.94
C SER A 129 12.01 16.62 -14.42
N LEU A 130 12.52 15.68 -13.62
CA LEU A 130 13.90 15.68 -13.17
C LEU A 130 14.87 15.12 -14.22
N HIS A 131 14.35 14.46 -15.26
CA HIS A 131 15.13 13.71 -16.24
C HIS A 131 15.08 14.30 -17.64
N ALA A 132 13.96 14.99 -18.01
CA ALA A 132 13.73 15.48 -19.34
C ALA A 132 13.34 16.97 -19.35
N GLN A 133 14.01 17.75 -20.20
CA GLN A 133 13.68 19.17 -20.37
C GLN A 133 12.32 19.34 -21.04
N ASN A 134 11.58 20.36 -20.63
CA ASN A 134 10.27 20.70 -21.17
C ASN A 134 9.22 19.57 -21.04
N GLN A 135 9.31 18.78 -19.96
CA GLN A 135 8.36 17.74 -19.61
C GLN A 135 7.88 17.89 -18.15
N TYR A 136 6.73 17.32 -17.89
CA TYR A 136 6.18 17.13 -16.55
C TYR A 136 6.30 15.67 -16.16
N GLU A 137 6.46 15.40 -14.88
CA GLU A 137 6.25 14.08 -14.27
C GLU A 137 4.83 13.95 -13.77
N ILE A 138 4.22 12.83 -14.10
CA ILE A 138 2.89 12.42 -13.64
C ILE A 138 3.01 11.10 -12.91
N LEU A 139 2.43 11.03 -11.71
CA LEU A 139 2.13 9.77 -11.06
C LEU A 139 0.82 9.25 -11.63
N LEU A 140 0.87 8.11 -12.30
CA LEU A 140 -0.26 7.39 -12.86
C LEU A 140 -0.53 6.16 -12.02
N THR A 141 -1.80 5.91 -11.70
CA THR A 141 -2.24 4.72 -10.97
C THR A 141 -3.39 4.05 -11.69
N SER A 142 -3.44 2.73 -11.61
CA SER A 142 -4.59 1.96 -12.09
C SER A 142 -4.87 0.74 -11.22
N THR A 143 -6.10 0.30 -11.22
CA THR A 143 -6.56 -0.94 -10.61
C THR A 143 -7.64 -1.56 -11.50
N ALA A 144 -7.88 -2.87 -11.36
CA ALA A 144 -9.01 -3.49 -12.04
C ALA A 144 -10.33 -2.89 -11.52
N LYS A 145 -11.17 -2.42 -12.43
CA LYS A 145 -12.46 -1.82 -12.13
C LYS A 145 -13.34 -2.75 -11.28
N SER A 146 -13.41 -4.03 -11.65
CA SER A 146 -14.15 -5.03 -10.90
C SER A 146 -13.67 -5.15 -9.45
N TYR A 147 -12.36 -5.04 -9.21
CA TYR A 147 -11.80 -5.10 -7.86
C TYR A 147 -12.15 -3.86 -7.02
N ALA A 148 -12.06 -2.66 -7.60
CA ALA A 148 -12.45 -1.42 -6.94
C ALA A 148 -13.95 -1.43 -6.60
N GLU A 149 -14.80 -1.75 -7.59
CA GLU A 149 -16.26 -1.85 -7.40
C GLU A 149 -16.65 -2.88 -6.33
N GLU A 150 -16.02 -4.07 -6.31
CA GLU A 150 -16.27 -5.07 -5.27
C GLU A 150 -15.86 -4.59 -3.87
N ARG A 151 -14.78 -3.85 -3.78
CA ARG A 151 -14.30 -3.30 -2.52
C ARG A 151 -15.21 -2.19 -2.01
N LEU A 152 -15.61 -1.30 -2.91
CA LEU A 152 -16.58 -0.24 -2.66
C LEU A 152 -17.92 -0.83 -2.16
N GLU A 153 -18.49 -1.77 -2.91
CA GLU A 153 -19.75 -2.42 -2.56
C GLU A 153 -19.69 -3.13 -1.19
N LEU A 154 -18.60 -3.86 -0.92
CA LEU A 154 -18.40 -4.51 0.37
C LEU A 154 -18.50 -3.51 1.52
N VAL A 155 -17.78 -2.39 1.42
CA VAL A 155 -17.68 -1.41 2.49
C VAL A 155 -18.97 -0.59 2.64
N GLU A 156 -19.62 -0.22 1.53
CA GLU A 156 -20.90 0.48 1.53
C GLU A 156 -22.04 -0.38 2.10
N ASN A 157 -22.06 -1.69 1.82
CA ASN A 157 -23.04 -2.63 2.38
C ASN A 157 -22.89 -2.80 3.91
N LEU A 158 -21.76 -2.42 4.50
CA LEU A 158 -21.59 -2.35 5.95
C LEU A 158 -22.13 -1.04 6.56
N GLY A 159 -22.64 -0.11 5.74
CA GLY A 159 -23.19 1.18 6.17
C GLY A 159 -22.16 2.31 6.22
N PHE A 160 -20.99 2.13 5.63
CA PHE A 160 -19.99 3.19 5.52
C PHE A 160 -20.15 3.99 4.23
N ASN A 161 -19.71 5.24 4.24
CA ASN A 161 -19.63 6.14 3.10
C ASN A 161 -18.17 6.20 2.63
N VAL A 162 -17.85 5.56 1.52
CA VAL A 162 -16.49 5.56 0.96
C VAL A 162 -16.22 6.91 0.30
N ILE A 163 -15.31 7.67 0.89
CA ILE A 163 -14.95 9.02 0.41
C ILE A 163 -13.72 9.01 -0.50
N ALA A 164 -12.95 7.95 -0.48
CA ALA A 164 -11.79 7.73 -1.33
C ALA A 164 -11.38 6.26 -1.34
N GLU A 165 -10.84 5.81 -2.47
CA GLU A 165 -10.02 4.61 -2.59
C GLU A 165 -8.62 5.03 -3.04
N GLU A 166 -7.59 4.48 -2.44
CA GLU A 166 -6.22 4.92 -2.69
C GLU A 166 -5.23 3.75 -2.61
N PRO A 167 -4.26 3.63 -3.52
CA PRO A 167 -3.17 2.67 -3.38
C PRO A 167 -2.40 2.83 -2.07
N ASN A 168 -2.22 1.74 -1.32
CA ASN A 168 -1.53 1.74 -0.03
C ASN A 168 -0.12 2.36 -0.11
N ALA A 169 0.61 2.11 -1.18
CA ALA A 169 1.94 2.68 -1.38
C ALA A 169 1.92 4.22 -1.45
N ILE A 170 0.88 4.82 -2.03
CA ILE A 170 0.74 6.28 -2.12
C ILE A 170 0.36 6.87 -0.76
N ALA A 171 -0.57 6.23 -0.05
CA ALA A 171 -0.93 6.62 1.32
C ALA A 171 0.28 6.56 2.25
N MET A 172 1.12 5.52 2.13
CA MET A 172 2.37 5.35 2.86
C MET A 172 3.35 6.50 2.57
N VAL A 173 3.60 6.80 1.29
CA VAL A 173 4.46 7.92 0.89
C VAL A 173 3.97 9.23 1.51
N ARG A 174 2.69 9.52 1.41
CA ARG A 174 2.11 10.75 1.96
C ARG A 174 2.22 10.83 3.49
N SER A 175 2.08 9.71 4.19
CA SER A 175 2.15 9.68 5.65
C SER A 175 3.56 9.82 6.21
N LEU A 176 4.57 9.33 5.47
CA LEU A 176 5.98 9.26 5.92
C LEU A 176 6.86 10.37 5.33
N SER A 177 6.37 11.11 4.34
CA SER A 177 7.14 12.15 3.67
C SER A 177 6.73 13.53 4.19
N ALA A 178 7.69 14.29 4.70
CA ALA A 178 7.48 15.71 4.95
C ALA A 178 7.35 16.45 3.61
N THR A 179 6.34 17.29 3.47
CA THR A 179 6.04 18.02 2.24
C THR A 179 7.15 18.99 1.80
N ASP A 180 8.02 19.38 2.72
CA ASP A 180 9.05 20.41 2.50
C ASP A 180 10.47 19.82 2.51
N SER A 181 10.62 18.49 2.51
CA SER A 181 11.94 17.85 2.50
C SER A 181 12.49 17.76 1.09
N GLN A 182 13.69 18.32 0.89
CA GLN A 182 14.48 18.18 -0.34
C GLN A 182 15.35 16.92 -0.34
N ASP A 183 15.28 16.10 0.71
CA ASP A 183 16.06 14.88 0.82
C ASP A 183 15.45 13.74 -0.01
N ALA A 184 16.33 12.95 -0.61
CA ALA A 184 15.92 11.66 -1.17
C ALA A 184 15.70 10.64 -0.04
N ARG A 185 14.56 9.97 -0.05
CA ARG A 185 14.20 8.96 0.95
C ARG A 185 13.80 7.67 0.27
N LEU A 186 14.27 6.57 0.81
CA LEU A 186 13.83 5.22 0.47
C LEU A 186 12.88 4.75 1.57
N ILE A 187 11.65 4.44 1.19
CA ILE A 187 10.63 3.85 2.08
C ILE A 187 10.49 2.39 1.70
N ILE A 188 10.62 1.51 2.67
CA ILE A 188 10.46 0.06 2.52
C ILE A 188 9.43 -0.41 3.53
N ASN A 189 8.35 -1.01 3.07
CA ASN A 189 7.31 -1.60 3.90
C ASN A 189 7.20 -3.09 3.59
N MET A 190 7.79 -3.93 4.44
CA MET A 190 7.70 -5.38 4.31
C MET A 190 6.39 -5.88 4.91
N GLY A 191 5.47 -6.25 4.05
CA GLY A 191 4.21 -6.88 4.40
C GLY A 191 4.32 -8.40 4.55
N GLU A 192 3.18 -9.08 4.61
CA GLU A 192 3.14 -10.54 4.75
C GLU A 192 3.66 -11.26 3.49
N ASN A 193 3.15 -10.90 2.30
CA ASN A 193 3.46 -11.58 1.04
C ASN A 193 4.33 -10.76 0.08
N SER A 194 4.40 -9.46 0.27
CA SER A 194 5.14 -8.55 -0.60
C SER A 194 5.75 -7.41 0.20
N THR A 195 6.69 -6.71 -0.43
CA THR A 195 7.29 -5.49 0.12
C THR A 195 7.03 -4.34 -0.82
N ASP A 196 6.45 -3.27 -0.29
CA ASP A 196 6.29 -2.02 -1.01
C ASP A 196 7.56 -1.18 -0.88
N LEU A 197 8.00 -0.65 -2.01
CA LEU A 197 9.17 0.19 -2.14
C LEU A 197 8.77 1.53 -2.76
N ALA A 198 9.16 2.63 -2.14
CA ALA A 198 9.03 3.94 -2.73
C ALA A 198 10.30 4.77 -2.54
N VAL A 199 10.74 5.43 -3.62
CA VAL A 199 11.73 6.49 -3.56
C VAL A 199 10.99 7.82 -3.60
N VAL A 200 11.29 8.70 -2.65
CA VAL A 200 10.67 10.02 -2.53
C VAL A 200 11.75 11.08 -2.62
N TYR A 201 11.49 12.11 -3.42
CA TYR A 201 12.36 13.28 -3.53
C TYR A 201 11.51 14.54 -3.74
N ASN A 202 11.85 15.63 -3.06
CA ASN A 202 11.06 16.87 -3.03
C ASN A 202 9.59 16.63 -2.63
N GLY A 203 9.34 15.77 -1.63
CA GLY A 203 8.01 15.48 -1.12
C GLY A 203 7.09 14.70 -2.09
N ALA A 204 7.60 14.25 -3.23
CA ALA A 204 6.86 13.49 -4.24
C ALA A 204 7.49 12.11 -4.48
N PRO A 205 6.68 11.07 -4.75
CA PRO A 205 7.20 9.78 -5.16
C PRO A 205 7.90 9.90 -6.52
N ARG A 206 9.05 9.25 -6.66
CA ARG A 206 9.83 9.17 -7.91
C ARG A 206 9.97 7.74 -8.41
N LEU A 207 9.70 6.78 -7.54
CA LEU A 207 9.60 5.37 -7.85
C LEU A 207 8.60 4.75 -6.89
N ILE A 208 7.71 3.91 -7.41
CA ILE A 208 6.88 3.00 -6.61
C ILE A 208 7.01 1.62 -7.22
N ARG A 209 7.35 0.62 -6.40
CA ARG A 209 7.51 -0.78 -6.80
C ARG A 209 6.96 -1.69 -5.73
N MET A 210 6.53 -2.87 -6.14
CA MET A 210 6.20 -3.98 -5.25
C MET A 210 7.16 -5.13 -5.56
N ILE A 211 7.85 -5.60 -4.53
CA ILE A 211 8.69 -6.80 -4.58
C ILE A 211 7.87 -7.97 -4.04
N PRO A 212 7.71 -9.09 -4.79
CA PRO A 212 6.87 -10.23 -4.38
C PRO A 212 7.58 -11.11 -3.33
N THR A 213 8.21 -10.48 -2.35
CA THR A 213 8.86 -11.09 -1.19
C THR A 213 8.40 -10.36 0.06
N GLY A 214 7.86 -11.09 1.02
CA GLY A 214 7.41 -10.60 2.31
C GLY A 214 7.81 -11.55 3.43
N LEU A 215 7.30 -11.29 4.63
CA LEU A 215 7.61 -12.08 5.83
C LEU A 215 7.34 -13.58 5.64
N SER A 216 6.25 -13.95 4.94
CA SER A 216 5.92 -15.36 4.66
C SER A 216 7.01 -16.09 3.86
N SER A 217 7.76 -15.39 3.01
CA SER A 217 8.88 -15.99 2.28
C SER A 217 10.05 -16.34 3.20
N LEU A 218 10.36 -15.45 4.15
CA LEU A 218 11.37 -15.70 5.18
C LEU A 218 10.94 -16.83 6.11
N VAL A 219 9.65 -16.83 6.50
CA VAL A 219 9.09 -17.90 7.36
C VAL A 219 9.21 -19.27 6.69
N ARG A 220 8.83 -19.38 5.42
CA ARG A 220 8.98 -20.63 4.65
C ARG A 220 10.43 -21.11 4.57
N SER A 221 11.36 -20.19 4.33
CA SER A 221 12.79 -20.52 4.33
C SER A 221 13.25 -21.04 5.69
N ALA A 222 12.84 -20.40 6.78
CA ALA A 222 13.16 -20.83 8.14
C ALA A 222 12.54 -22.20 8.50
N VAL A 223 11.28 -22.45 8.10
CA VAL A 223 10.62 -23.77 8.28
C VAL A 223 11.44 -24.87 7.61
N GLN A 224 11.87 -24.66 6.36
CA GLN A 224 12.63 -25.65 5.60
C GLN A 224 14.02 -25.89 6.18
N ASN A 225 14.74 -24.83 6.52
CA ASN A 225 16.15 -24.92 6.92
C ASN A 225 16.37 -25.25 8.40
N LEU A 226 15.39 -24.94 9.27
CA LEU A 226 15.43 -25.27 10.70
C LEU A 226 14.60 -26.51 11.04
N SER A 227 13.80 -27.04 10.12
CA SER A 227 12.88 -28.16 10.35
C SER A 227 11.93 -27.93 11.54
N VAL A 228 11.39 -26.71 11.64
CA VAL A 228 10.45 -26.30 12.70
C VAL A 228 9.06 -26.02 12.13
N GLN A 229 8.04 -25.93 12.99
CA GLN A 229 6.69 -25.54 12.60
C GLN A 229 6.64 -24.05 12.22
N GLU A 230 5.66 -23.67 11.39
CA GLU A 230 5.52 -22.30 10.86
C GLU A 230 5.44 -21.24 11.96
N ASP A 231 4.62 -21.46 12.99
CA ASP A 231 4.48 -20.53 14.11
C ASP A 231 5.80 -20.33 14.87
N GLN A 232 6.57 -21.40 15.03
CA GLN A 232 7.87 -21.32 15.67
C GLN A 232 8.90 -20.60 14.80
N ALA A 233 8.91 -20.86 13.48
CA ALA A 233 9.75 -20.14 12.54
C ALA A 233 9.44 -18.64 12.53
N ARG A 234 8.17 -18.28 12.52
CA ARG A 234 7.69 -16.89 12.60
C ARG A 234 8.16 -16.21 13.90
N GLN A 235 8.00 -16.87 15.03
CA GLN A 235 8.49 -16.34 16.31
C GLN A 235 10.01 -16.16 16.32
N PHE A 236 10.77 -17.08 15.75
CA PHE A 236 12.22 -16.97 15.65
C PHE A 236 12.65 -15.76 14.80
N ILE A 237 12.01 -15.56 13.64
CA ILE A 237 12.30 -14.41 12.78
C ILE A 237 11.93 -13.11 13.50
N LEU A 238 10.75 -13.00 14.08
CA LEU A 238 10.32 -11.78 14.78
C LEU A 238 11.16 -11.47 16.03
N LYS A 239 11.66 -12.50 16.71
CA LYS A 239 12.43 -12.32 17.95
C LYS A 239 13.92 -12.11 17.71
N PHE A 240 14.51 -12.81 16.76
CA PHE A 240 15.95 -12.86 16.56
C PHE A 240 16.37 -12.12 15.26
N GLY A 241 15.51 -12.11 14.24
CA GLY A 241 15.73 -11.38 12.99
C GLY A 241 17.07 -11.72 12.35
N LEU A 242 17.84 -10.69 12.06
CA LEU A 242 19.16 -10.79 11.44
C LEU A 242 20.31 -10.81 12.44
N ALA A 243 20.05 -11.02 13.73
CA ALA A 243 21.08 -10.99 14.76
C ALA A 243 22.02 -12.22 14.67
N PRO A 244 23.30 -12.01 14.30
CA PRO A 244 24.24 -13.12 14.07
C PRO A 244 24.70 -13.77 15.37
N ASP A 245 24.56 -13.09 16.50
CA ASP A 245 24.95 -13.53 17.85
C ASP A 245 23.84 -14.30 18.57
N LYS A 246 22.64 -14.35 18.01
CA LYS A 246 21.50 -15.07 18.62
C LYS A 246 21.35 -16.45 18.01
N LEU A 247 21.15 -17.47 18.88
CA LEU A 247 21.08 -18.88 18.48
C LEU A 247 22.23 -19.27 17.51
N ASP A 248 23.44 -18.81 17.82
CA ASP A 248 24.64 -19.02 16.98
C ASP A 248 24.43 -18.65 15.49
N GLY A 249 23.57 -17.66 15.22
CA GLY A 249 23.24 -17.22 13.87
C GLY A 249 22.41 -18.21 13.06
N GLN A 250 21.80 -19.22 13.67
CA GLN A 250 21.04 -20.24 12.94
C GLN A 250 19.85 -19.65 12.19
N VAL A 251 19.12 -18.69 12.80
CA VAL A 251 17.96 -18.04 12.14
C VAL A 251 18.42 -17.25 10.93
N LEU A 252 19.48 -16.45 11.05
CA LEU A 252 20.06 -15.69 9.94
C LEU A 252 20.44 -16.61 8.79
N ARG A 253 21.23 -17.66 9.07
CA ARG A 253 21.63 -18.64 8.03
C ARG A 253 20.45 -19.34 7.38
N ALA A 254 19.38 -19.58 8.13
CA ALA A 254 18.19 -20.23 7.61
C ALA A 254 17.44 -19.38 6.57
N ILE A 255 17.54 -18.06 6.62
CA ILE A 255 16.85 -17.13 5.73
C ILE A 255 17.78 -16.41 4.75
N ASP A 256 19.08 -16.68 4.78
CA ASP A 256 20.14 -15.95 4.06
C ASP A 256 19.87 -15.89 2.54
N SER A 257 19.61 -17.03 1.91
CA SER A 257 19.32 -17.06 0.47
C SER A 257 18.07 -16.23 0.07
N THR A 258 17.06 -16.20 0.93
CA THR A 258 15.86 -15.39 0.69
C THR A 258 16.17 -13.91 0.85
N LEU A 259 17.04 -13.54 1.80
CA LEU A 259 17.52 -12.18 1.99
C LEU A 259 18.39 -11.71 0.82
N ASP A 260 19.27 -12.55 0.32
CA ASP A 260 20.11 -12.25 -0.84
C ASP A 260 19.27 -11.98 -2.09
N ASN A 261 18.26 -12.81 -2.33
CA ASN A 261 17.30 -12.61 -3.41
C ASN A 261 16.53 -11.29 -3.23
N PHE A 262 16.02 -11.04 -2.04
CA PHE A 262 15.31 -9.79 -1.73
C PHE A 262 16.21 -8.57 -1.94
N SER A 263 17.44 -8.59 -1.43
CA SER A 263 18.43 -7.51 -1.60
C SER A 263 18.75 -7.27 -3.07
N SER A 264 18.89 -8.35 -3.86
CA SER A 264 19.12 -8.25 -5.30
C SER A 264 17.95 -7.59 -6.04
N GLU A 265 16.71 -7.96 -5.71
CA GLU A 265 15.51 -7.34 -6.29
C GLU A 265 15.36 -5.87 -5.85
N LEU A 266 15.68 -5.56 -4.60
CA LEU A 266 15.70 -4.19 -4.10
C LEU A 266 16.68 -3.31 -4.90
N VAL A 267 17.91 -3.79 -5.08
CA VAL A 267 18.96 -3.07 -5.84
C VAL A 267 18.54 -2.88 -7.31
N LYS A 268 17.96 -3.90 -7.95
CA LYS A 268 17.44 -3.81 -9.32
C LYS A 268 16.28 -2.80 -9.44
N SER A 269 15.46 -2.70 -8.40
CA SER A 269 14.30 -1.80 -8.39
C SER A 269 14.67 -0.34 -8.28
N ILE A 270 15.84 -0.02 -7.73
CA ILE A 270 16.31 1.37 -7.51
C ILE A 270 17.21 1.86 -8.67
N LYS A 271 17.78 0.95 -9.45
CA LYS A 271 18.58 1.29 -10.64
C LYS A 271 17.72 1.65 -11.84
#